data_3f44e61fbc1b13da239457204d488a5f
#
_entry.id   3f44e61fbc1b13da239457204d488a5f
#
_cell.length_a   1.000
_cell.length_b   1.000
_cell.length_c   1.000
_cell.angle_alpha   90.00
_cell.angle_beta   90.00
_cell.angle_gamma   90.00
#
_symmetry.space_group_name_H-M   'P 1'
#
loop_
_entity.id
_entity.type
_entity.pdbx_description
1 polymer ?
#
loop_
_entity_poly.entity_id
_entity_poly.type
_entity_poly.pdbx_seq_one_letter_code
_entity_poly.pdbx_strand_id
1 'polypeptide(L)'
;MEEKKLTAANGRPIADNQNSQTAGQRGPVMLQDPWLIEKLAHFDREVIPERRMHAKGSGAYGTFTVTHDITKYTRAAIFSEVGKQTECFVRFSTVAGERGAADAERDIRGFAMKFYTEEGNWDLVGNNTPVFFLRDPLKFPDLNHAIKRDPKTNMRSPNSNWDFWTLLPEALHQVTITMSPRGIPYSYRHMHGFGSHTYSFINADNQRIWVKFHLRTLQGIKNLSDQEAEAIIAKDRESHQRDLFESIEKGDYPKWLFQIQLMTEEEADHYRINPFDLTKVWPHKDFPLQDVGILELNRNPENYFAEVEQAAFNPINTVDGIGFSPDKMLQGRLFSYGDAQRYRLGVNSEQIPVNKPRCPFHAYHRDGAMRVDGNYGATKGYEPNSYGEWKDSPHMKEPPLKASGNGEIYNYNEREYDDDYYSQPGDLFRLMPADEQQLLFENTARAMGDSQLFIKQRHTRNCYKADPAYGAGVAKALGIDLQEALKE
;
A
#
# COMPACT_ATOMS: atom_id res chain seq x y z
N MET A 1 3.59 -23.47 -35.86
CA MET A 1 3.88 -23.51 -34.40
C MET A 1 4.43 -24.90 -34.12
N GLU A 2 5.63 -24.98 -33.54
CA GLU A 2 6.19 -26.25 -33.08
C GLU A 2 5.27 -26.85 -32.01
N GLU A 3 4.92 -28.12 -32.11
CA GLU A 3 4.02 -28.81 -31.20
C GLU A 3 4.70 -28.93 -29.83
N LYS A 4 4.21 -28.21 -28.83
CA LYS A 4 4.76 -28.25 -27.46
C LYS A 4 4.37 -29.57 -26.80
N LYS A 5 5.35 -30.45 -26.59
CA LYS A 5 5.13 -31.75 -25.89
C LYS A 5 4.95 -31.51 -24.39
N LEU A 6 3.92 -32.13 -23.80
CA LEU A 6 3.74 -32.16 -22.35
C LEU A 6 4.78 -33.09 -21.73
N THR A 7 5.43 -32.62 -20.66
CA THR A 7 6.43 -33.39 -19.91
C THR A 7 6.18 -33.30 -18.41
N ALA A 8 6.65 -34.29 -17.65
CA ALA A 8 6.85 -34.20 -16.22
C ALA A 8 7.99 -33.19 -15.89
N ALA A 9 8.15 -32.81 -14.64
CA ALA A 9 9.16 -31.84 -14.17
C ALA A 9 10.60 -32.29 -14.47
N ASN A 10 10.85 -33.60 -14.53
CA ASN A 10 12.15 -34.18 -14.92
C ASN A 10 12.38 -34.26 -16.44
N GLY A 11 11.46 -33.72 -17.25
CA GLY A 11 11.56 -33.72 -18.72
C GLY A 11 11.02 -34.96 -19.41
N ARG A 12 10.51 -35.98 -18.68
CA ARG A 12 9.91 -37.20 -19.29
C ARG A 12 8.61 -36.84 -20.02
N PRO A 13 8.46 -37.20 -21.32
CA PRO A 13 7.21 -36.98 -22.05
C PRO A 13 6.03 -37.77 -21.40
N ILE A 14 4.88 -37.12 -21.35
CA ILE A 14 3.63 -37.71 -20.80
C ILE A 14 2.84 -38.37 -21.92
N ALA A 15 2.58 -39.66 -21.78
CA ALA A 15 1.86 -40.45 -22.78
C ALA A 15 0.33 -40.23 -22.73
N ASP A 16 -0.20 -40.07 -21.54
CA ASP A 16 -1.65 -39.84 -21.30
C ASP A 16 -1.83 -38.87 -20.14
N ASN A 17 -2.51 -37.74 -20.39
CA ASN A 17 -2.89 -36.73 -19.37
C ASN A 17 -4.40 -36.76 -19.08
N GLN A 18 -5.14 -37.73 -19.66
CA GLN A 18 -6.59 -37.82 -19.48
C GLN A 18 -6.98 -38.93 -18.48
N ASN A 19 -6.15 -39.95 -18.37
CA ASN A 19 -6.46 -41.14 -17.58
C ASN A 19 -5.29 -41.54 -16.68
N SER A 20 -5.58 -41.83 -15.38
CA SER A 20 -4.61 -42.42 -14.46
C SER A 20 -4.46 -43.92 -14.69
N GLN A 21 -3.33 -44.52 -14.30
CA GLN A 21 -3.07 -45.94 -14.40
C GLN A 21 -3.85 -46.72 -13.33
N THR A 22 -4.57 -47.77 -13.77
CA THR A 22 -5.36 -48.65 -12.88
C THR A 22 -5.00 -50.12 -13.09
N ALA A 23 -5.24 -50.94 -12.08
CA ALA A 23 -5.13 -52.40 -12.18
C ALA A 23 -6.41 -52.98 -12.83
N GLY A 24 -6.50 -52.93 -14.15
CA GLY A 24 -7.70 -53.30 -14.91
C GLY A 24 -8.70 -52.14 -15.03
N GLN A 25 -9.73 -52.31 -15.86
CA GLN A 25 -10.67 -51.25 -16.25
C GLN A 25 -11.46 -50.66 -15.08
N ARG A 26 -11.69 -51.40 -14.03
CA ARG A 26 -12.41 -50.97 -12.81
C ARG A 26 -11.60 -51.16 -11.54
N GLY A 27 -10.28 -51.37 -11.69
CA GLY A 27 -9.38 -51.60 -10.57
C GLY A 27 -8.90 -50.30 -9.91
N PRO A 28 -8.18 -50.45 -8.81
CA PRO A 28 -7.63 -49.30 -8.10
C PRO A 28 -6.52 -48.58 -8.90
N VAL A 29 -6.35 -47.29 -8.61
CA VAL A 29 -5.22 -46.49 -9.12
C VAL A 29 -3.91 -47.08 -8.61
N MET A 30 -2.88 -47.06 -9.44
CA MET A 30 -1.56 -47.61 -9.12
C MET A 30 -0.58 -46.52 -8.74
N LEU A 31 0.21 -46.75 -7.67
CA LEU A 31 1.29 -45.82 -7.25
C LEU A 31 2.41 -45.71 -8.30
N GLN A 32 2.53 -46.63 -9.23
CA GLN A 32 3.48 -46.56 -10.35
C GLN A 32 3.07 -45.56 -11.46
N ASP A 33 2.07 -44.72 -11.21
CA ASP A 33 1.71 -43.60 -12.07
C ASP A 33 2.43 -42.32 -11.59
N PRO A 34 3.67 -42.06 -12.05
CA PRO A 34 4.45 -40.92 -11.57
C PRO A 34 3.85 -39.57 -11.96
N TRP A 35 3.07 -39.53 -13.08
CA TRP A 35 2.42 -38.30 -13.50
C TRP A 35 1.25 -37.91 -12.58
N LEU A 36 0.44 -38.86 -12.15
CA LEU A 36 -0.62 -38.63 -11.19
C LEU A 36 -0.06 -38.11 -9.86
N ILE A 37 1.01 -38.77 -9.35
CA ILE A 37 1.65 -38.37 -8.09
C ILE A 37 2.21 -36.94 -8.18
N GLU A 38 2.96 -36.66 -9.25
CA GLU A 38 3.56 -35.32 -9.45
C GLU A 38 2.47 -34.23 -9.56
N LYS A 39 1.46 -34.48 -10.39
CA LYS A 39 0.36 -33.54 -10.63
C LYS A 39 -0.41 -33.21 -9.36
N LEU A 40 -0.78 -34.23 -8.55
CA LEU A 40 -1.45 -34.00 -7.27
C LEU A 40 -0.55 -33.31 -6.25
N ALA A 41 0.68 -33.79 -6.09
CA ALA A 41 1.63 -33.21 -5.14
C ALA A 41 1.96 -31.73 -5.43
N HIS A 42 2.08 -31.36 -6.70
CA HIS A 42 2.30 -29.97 -7.08
C HIS A 42 1.05 -29.13 -6.84
N PHE A 43 -0.13 -29.62 -7.24
CA PHE A 43 -1.40 -28.93 -7.07
C PHE A 43 -1.67 -28.54 -5.60
N ASP A 44 -1.39 -29.44 -4.66
CA ASP A 44 -1.56 -29.18 -3.23
C ASP A 44 -0.73 -27.98 -2.73
N ARG A 45 0.27 -27.54 -3.48
CA ARG A 45 1.25 -26.49 -3.13
C ARG A 45 1.26 -25.30 -4.10
N GLU A 46 0.30 -25.20 -5.01
CA GLU A 46 0.16 -24.06 -5.95
C GLU A 46 -0.36 -22.80 -5.28
N VAL A 47 -0.20 -22.69 -3.98
CA VAL A 47 -0.66 -21.55 -3.17
C VAL A 47 0.47 -21.02 -2.32
N ILE A 48 0.43 -19.70 -2.09
CA ILE A 48 1.27 -19.03 -1.12
C ILE A 48 0.37 -18.31 -0.11
N PRO A 49 0.84 -17.98 1.09
CA PRO A 49 0.06 -17.18 2.05
C PRO A 49 -0.43 -15.88 1.41
N GLU A 50 -1.69 -15.52 1.62
CA GLU A 50 -2.17 -14.20 1.21
C GLU A 50 -1.45 -13.09 1.99
N ARG A 51 -1.41 -11.88 1.44
CA ARG A 51 -0.89 -10.72 2.18
C ARG A 51 -1.73 -10.48 3.43
N ARG A 52 -1.08 -10.14 4.54
CA ARG A 52 -1.77 -9.86 5.80
C ARG A 52 -2.80 -8.75 5.68
N MET A 53 -2.48 -7.71 4.91
CA MET A 53 -3.35 -6.66 4.40
C MET A 53 -3.17 -6.59 2.88
N HIS A 54 -4.12 -5.97 2.17
CA HIS A 54 -4.03 -5.82 0.72
C HIS A 54 -4.06 -7.16 -0.08
N ALA A 55 -4.72 -8.19 0.43
CA ALA A 55 -4.76 -9.51 -0.20
C ALA A 55 -5.44 -9.47 -1.58
N LYS A 56 -6.62 -8.82 -1.68
CA LYS A 56 -7.31 -8.59 -2.96
C LYS A 56 -6.69 -7.41 -3.69
N GLY A 57 -6.26 -7.60 -4.93
CA GLY A 57 -5.69 -6.51 -5.72
C GLY A 57 -5.32 -6.89 -7.14
N SER A 58 -4.93 -5.90 -7.92
CA SER A 58 -4.60 -5.98 -9.34
C SER A 58 -3.33 -5.20 -9.63
N GLY A 59 -2.62 -5.53 -10.70
CA GLY A 59 -1.39 -4.84 -11.08
C GLY A 59 -1.31 -4.56 -12.58
N ALA A 60 -0.52 -3.57 -12.93
CA ALA A 60 -0.16 -3.25 -14.30
C ALA A 60 1.25 -2.66 -14.37
N TYR A 61 1.90 -2.83 -15.49
CA TYR A 61 3.14 -2.14 -15.81
C TYR A 61 2.87 -0.81 -16.48
N GLY A 62 3.82 0.07 -16.36
CA GLY A 62 3.73 1.40 -16.95
C GLY A 62 5.07 2.10 -17.06
N THR A 63 4.97 3.39 -17.35
CA THR A 63 6.13 4.27 -17.52
C THR A 63 5.91 5.53 -16.70
N PHE A 64 6.90 5.91 -15.93
CA PHE A 64 6.99 7.23 -15.33
C PHE A 64 7.85 8.12 -16.20
N THR A 65 7.34 9.29 -16.59
CA THR A 65 8.06 10.26 -17.41
C THR A 65 8.22 11.56 -16.65
N VAL A 66 9.45 12.03 -16.48
CA VAL A 66 9.75 13.33 -15.85
C VAL A 66 9.32 14.46 -16.78
N THR A 67 8.56 15.44 -16.26
CA THR A 67 8.09 16.60 -17.03
C THR A 67 8.62 17.94 -16.51
N HIS A 68 9.11 17.96 -15.26
CA HIS A 68 9.63 19.16 -14.61
C HIS A 68 10.95 18.85 -13.92
N ASP A 69 11.89 19.79 -14.00
CA ASP A 69 13.20 19.66 -13.35
C ASP A 69 13.08 19.87 -11.84
N ILE A 70 13.46 18.84 -11.08
CA ILE A 70 13.56 18.86 -9.62
C ILE A 70 14.97 18.51 -9.11
N THR A 71 15.99 18.53 -9.97
CA THR A 71 17.37 18.15 -9.63
C THR A 71 17.98 18.99 -8.52
N LYS A 72 17.50 20.20 -8.31
CA LYS A 72 17.91 21.04 -7.18
C LYS A 72 17.52 20.47 -5.80
N TYR A 73 16.56 19.54 -5.75
CA TYR A 73 16.05 18.96 -4.51
C TYR A 73 16.56 17.53 -4.27
N THR A 74 16.83 16.80 -5.34
CA THR A 74 17.28 15.40 -5.25
C THR A 74 18.28 15.06 -6.34
N ARG A 75 19.26 14.24 -5.97
CA ARG A 75 20.23 13.66 -6.92
C ARG A 75 19.77 12.31 -7.48
N ALA A 76 18.59 11.83 -7.12
CA ALA A 76 18.08 10.54 -7.59
C ALA A 76 18.00 10.48 -9.11
N ALA A 77 18.65 9.46 -9.70
CA ALA A 77 18.79 9.35 -11.15
C ALA A 77 17.44 9.28 -11.87
N ILE A 78 16.41 8.74 -11.26
CA ILE A 78 15.04 8.72 -11.82
C ILE A 78 14.52 10.12 -12.20
N PHE A 79 14.99 11.18 -11.53
CA PHE A 79 14.59 12.58 -11.76
C PHE A 79 15.65 13.44 -12.45
N SER A 80 16.72 12.83 -13.00
CA SER A 80 17.92 13.53 -13.45
C SER A 80 17.71 14.49 -14.65
N GLU A 81 16.69 14.26 -15.47
CA GLU A 81 16.39 15.12 -16.62
C GLU A 81 14.93 15.06 -17.05
N VAL A 82 14.43 16.16 -17.61
CA VAL A 82 13.11 16.23 -18.22
C VAL A 82 13.05 15.34 -19.47
N GLY A 83 11.99 14.55 -19.58
CA GLY A 83 11.80 13.56 -20.65
C GLY A 83 12.31 12.16 -20.31
N LYS A 84 13.06 12.00 -19.21
CA LYS A 84 13.49 10.68 -18.77
C LYS A 84 12.33 9.77 -18.46
N GLN A 85 12.40 8.54 -18.94
CA GLN A 85 11.41 7.49 -18.74
C GLN A 85 11.96 6.36 -17.88
N THR A 86 11.17 5.94 -16.90
CA THR A 86 11.49 4.80 -16.03
C THR A 86 10.31 3.83 -16.04
N GLU A 87 10.59 2.55 -16.33
CA GLU A 87 9.57 1.51 -16.24
C GLU A 87 9.14 1.32 -14.79
N CYS A 88 7.86 1.04 -14.59
CA CYS A 88 7.30 0.78 -13.27
C CYS A 88 6.28 -0.36 -13.28
N PHE A 89 6.06 -0.92 -12.10
CA PHE A 89 4.94 -1.82 -11.82
C PHE A 89 4.11 -1.22 -10.69
N VAL A 90 2.80 -1.13 -10.90
CA VAL A 90 1.85 -0.59 -9.91
C VAL A 90 0.88 -1.68 -9.50
N ARG A 91 0.65 -1.80 -8.19
CA ARG A 91 -0.39 -2.68 -7.66
C ARG A 91 -1.41 -1.89 -6.85
N PHE A 92 -2.67 -2.03 -7.24
CA PHE A 92 -3.83 -1.55 -6.51
C PHE A 92 -4.44 -2.68 -5.67
N SER A 93 -5.10 -2.33 -4.56
CA SER A 93 -5.72 -3.32 -3.67
C SER A 93 -6.75 -2.69 -2.74
N THR A 94 -7.70 -3.48 -2.23
CA THR A 94 -8.38 -3.15 -0.97
C THR A 94 -7.42 -3.36 0.20
N VAL A 95 -7.78 -2.92 1.41
CA VAL A 95 -6.91 -3.04 2.59
C VAL A 95 -7.37 -4.18 3.50
N ALA A 96 -8.61 -4.16 3.94
CA ALA A 96 -9.16 -5.13 4.89
C ALA A 96 -9.63 -6.43 4.23
N GLY A 97 -9.96 -6.42 2.95
CA GLY A 97 -10.47 -7.57 2.21
C GLY A 97 -9.48 -8.74 2.15
N GLU A 98 -9.99 -9.96 2.31
CA GLU A 98 -9.26 -11.19 2.03
C GLU A 98 -9.14 -11.39 0.51
N ARG A 99 -8.39 -12.41 0.07
CA ARG A 99 -8.13 -12.69 -1.36
C ARG A 99 -9.39 -12.79 -2.21
N GLY A 100 -10.49 -13.33 -1.67
CA GLY A 100 -11.80 -13.48 -2.36
C GLY A 100 -12.76 -12.30 -2.17
N ALA A 101 -12.35 -11.20 -1.54
CA ALA A 101 -13.18 -10.02 -1.37
C ALA A 101 -13.53 -9.34 -2.70
N ALA A 102 -14.53 -8.47 -2.71
CA ALA A 102 -14.88 -7.71 -3.90
C ALA A 102 -14.07 -6.40 -3.99
N ASP A 103 -13.82 -5.95 -5.22
CA ASP A 103 -13.07 -4.71 -5.46
C ASP A 103 -13.84 -3.46 -5.02
N ALA A 104 -15.17 -3.45 -5.16
CA ALA A 104 -16.01 -2.28 -4.87
C ALA A 104 -16.46 -2.19 -3.41
N GLU A 105 -15.80 -2.87 -2.46
CA GLU A 105 -16.05 -2.70 -1.03
C GLU A 105 -15.62 -1.31 -0.54
N ARG A 106 -16.34 -0.77 0.48
CA ARG A 106 -15.91 0.45 1.18
C ARG A 106 -14.65 0.18 1.99
N ASP A 107 -13.55 0.72 1.54
CA ASP A 107 -12.22 0.51 2.11
C ASP A 107 -11.22 1.55 1.56
N ILE A 108 -10.07 1.69 2.20
CA ILE A 108 -8.91 2.32 1.61
C ILE A 108 -8.44 1.48 0.41
N ARG A 109 -7.85 2.13 -0.59
CA ARG A 109 -7.17 1.42 -1.68
C ARG A 109 -5.66 1.58 -1.54
N GLY A 110 -4.95 0.45 -1.55
CA GLY A 110 -3.51 0.45 -1.73
C GLY A 110 -3.15 0.99 -3.11
N PHE A 111 -2.06 1.73 -3.18
CA PHE A 111 -1.46 2.28 -4.39
C PHE A 111 0.06 2.11 -4.25
N ALA A 112 0.56 0.92 -4.57
CA ALA A 112 1.96 0.57 -4.42
C ALA A 112 2.66 0.60 -5.77
N MET A 113 3.75 1.34 -5.85
CA MET A 113 4.56 1.53 -7.07
C MET A 113 5.97 1.01 -6.85
N LYS A 114 6.48 0.29 -7.82
CA LYS A 114 7.87 -0.14 -7.94
C LYS A 114 8.45 0.47 -9.20
N PHE A 115 9.44 1.33 -9.06
CA PHE A 115 10.20 1.91 -10.17
C PHE A 115 11.50 1.12 -10.36
N TYR A 116 11.72 0.63 -11.58
CA TYR A 116 12.93 -0.10 -11.94
C TYR A 116 13.98 0.88 -12.45
N THR A 117 14.71 1.52 -11.54
CA THR A 117 15.71 2.53 -11.90
C THR A 117 17.06 1.90 -12.23
N GLU A 118 17.96 2.67 -12.81
CA GLU A 118 19.34 2.28 -13.04
C GLU A 118 20.17 2.13 -11.75
N GLU A 119 19.67 2.65 -10.62
CA GLU A 119 20.34 2.60 -9.32
C GLU A 119 19.73 1.56 -8.37
N GLY A 120 18.72 0.83 -8.82
CA GLY A 120 17.98 -0.14 -8.02
C GLY A 120 16.47 0.04 -8.12
N ASN A 121 15.73 -0.74 -7.35
CA ASN A 121 14.29 -0.57 -7.24
C ASN A 121 13.96 0.50 -6.20
N TRP A 122 13.09 1.43 -6.57
CA TRP A 122 12.44 2.32 -5.64
C TRP A 122 10.99 1.91 -5.45
N ASP A 123 10.59 1.60 -4.22
CA ASP A 123 9.22 1.22 -3.88
C ASP A 123 8.51 2.35 -3.12
N LEU A 124 7.57 3.04 -3.76
CA LEU A 124 6.68 3.99 -3.10
C LEU A 124 5.35 3.31 -2.77
N VAL A 125 5.22 2.89 -1.51
CA VAL A 125 4.10 2.05 -1.06
C VAL A 125 3.04 2.91 -0.36
N GLY A 126 2.13 3.44 -1.16
CA GLY A 126 1.10 4.39 -0.73
C GLY A 126 -0.33 3.84 -0.76
N ASN A 127 -1.27 4.77 -0.58
CA ASN A 127 -2.71 4.53 -0.60
C ASN A 127 -3.44 5.62 -1.42
N ASN A 128 -4.75 5.45 -1.60
CA ASN A 128 -5.61 6.49 -2.19
C ASN A 128 -6.02 7.58 -1.18
N THR A 129 -5.43 7.59 0.00
CA THR A 129 -5.67 8.57 1.06
C THR A 129 -4.35 9.19 1.52
N PRO A 130 -4.32 10.51 1.83
CA PRO A 130 -3.10 11.20 2.24
C PRO A 130 -2.69 10.90 3.67
N VAL A 131 -3.58 10.30 4.47
CA VAL A 131 -3.40 9.99 5.89
C VAL A 131 -3.72 8.53 6.17
N PHE A 132 -3.47 8.10 7.42
CA PHE A 132 -3.82 6.77 7.91
C PHE A 132 -4.47 6.85 9.29
N PHE A 133 -5.01 5.74 9.80
CA PHE A 133 -5.67 5.66 11.11
C PHE A 133 -4.75 5.85 12.31
N LEU A 134 -3.45 5.62 12.13
CA LEU A 134 -2.48 5.46 13.19
C LEU A 134 -1.24 6.34 12.94
N ARG A 135 -0.64 6.80 14.02
CA ARG A 135 0.66 7.49 14.01
C ARG A 135 1.77 6.69 14.73
N ASP A 136 1.41 5.59 15.42
CA ASP A 136 2.36 4.70 16.08
C ASP A 136 2.23 3.27 15.53
N PRO A 137 3.31 2.65 15.02
CA PRO A 137 3.27 1.31 14.42
C PRO A 137 2.94 0.21 15.43
N LEU A 138 3.11 0.44 16.74
CA LEU A 138 2.73 -0.51 17.78
C LEU A 138 1.22 -0.84 17.74
N LYS A 139 0.39 0.09 17.25
CA LYS A 139 -1.07 -0.08 17.12
C LYS A 139 -1.50 -0.76 15.81
N PHE A 140 -0.58 -1.02 14.89
CA PHE A 140 -0.95 -1.62 13.60
C PHE A 140 -1.47 -3.07 13.71
N PRO A 141 -0.87 -3.97 14.51
CA PRO A 141 -1.45 -5.30 14.76
C PRO A 141 -2.85 -5.23 15.37
N ASP A 142 -3.09 -4.31 16.32
CA ASP A 142 -4.39 -4.12 16.96
C ASP A 142 -5.44 -3.65 15.96
N LEU A 143 -5.11 -2.66 15.11
CA LEU A 143 -5.98 -2.24 13.99
C LEU A 143 -6.36 -3.44 13.11
N ASN A 144 -5.37 -4.26 12.75
CA ASN A 144 -5.60 -5.41 11.90
C ASN A 144 -6.57 -6.42 12.56
N HIS A 145 -6.37 -6.72 13.84
CA HIS A 145 -7.26 -7.61 14.59
C HIS A 145 -8.69 -7.04 14.70
N ALA A 146 -8.83 -5.74 14.91
CA ALA A 146 -10.14 -5.09 15.04
C ALA A 146 -10.96 -5.11 13.74
N ILE A 147 -10.32 -4.91 12.57
CA ILE A 147 -11.03 -4.78 11.29
C ILE A 147 -11.18 -6.12 10.53
N LYS A 148 -10.43 -7.17 10.89
CA LYS A 148 -10.49 -8.47 10.20
C LYS A 148 -11.64 -9.34 10.74
N ARG A 149 -11.35 -10.25 11.64
CA ARG A 149 -12.28 -11.28 12.09
C ARG A 149 -12.35 -11.38 13.60
N ASP A 150 -13.57 -11.45 14.13
CA ASP A 150 -13.79 -11.76 15.52
C ASP A 150 -13.29 -13.19 15.85
N PRO A 151 -12.50 -13.38 16.93
CA PRO A 151 -11.84 -14.65 17.20
C PRO A 151 -12.80 -15.78 17.58
N LYS A 152 -14.03 -15.46 18.04
CA LYS A 152 -15.03 -16.46 18.41
C LYS A 152 -15.90 -16.86 17.23
N THR A 153 -16.32 -15.88 16.42
CA THR A 153 -17.34 -16.12 15.39
C THR A 153 -16.74 -16.25 13.98
N ASN A 154 -15.48 -15.81 13.79
CA ASN A 154 -14.82 -15.65 12.50
C ASN A 154 -15.59 -14.72 11.53
N MET A 155 -16.42 -13.83 12.05
CA MET A 155 -17.15 -12.83 11.26
C MET A 155 -16.52 -11.44 11.44
N ARG A 156 -16.70 -10.55 10.46
CA ARG A 156 -16.39 -9.12 10.65
C ARG A 156 -17.35 -8.57 11.70
N SER A 157 -16.84 -7.73 12.60
CA SER A 157 -17.60 -7.16 13.70
C SER A 157 -17.57 -5.62 13.65
N PRO A 158 -18.69 -4.96 13.37
CA PRO A 158 -18.78 -3.50 13.50
C PRO A 158 -18.40 -3.01 14.89
N ASN A 159 -18.74 -3.78 15.95
CA ASN A 159 -18.36 -3.45 17.32
C ASN A 159 -16.84 -3.35 17.47
N SER A 160 -16.09 -4.38 17.06
CA SER A 160 -14.64 -4.39 17.19
C SER A 160 -13.98 -3.26 16.40
N ASN A 161 -14.43 -3.07 15.16
CA ASN A 161 -13.88 -2.06 14.27
C ASN A 161 -14.12 -0.64 14.79
N TRP A 162 -15.38 -0.31 15.12
CA TRP A 162 -15.75 1.03 15.56
C TRP A 162 -15.32 1.32 16.99
N ASP A 163 -15.25 0.31 17.88
CA ASP A 163 -14.69 0.50 19.22
C ASP A 163 -13.23 0.93 19.12
N PHE A 164 -12.43 0.22 18.35
CA PHE A 164 -11.02 0.55 18.14
C PHE A 164 -10.84 1.96 17.55
N TRP A 165 -11.54 2.28 16.45
CA TRP A 165 -11.40 3.60 15.81
C TRP A 165 -11.82 4.75 16.72
N THR A 166 -12.88 4.56 17.50
CA THR A 166 -13.42 5.65 18.35
C THR A 166 -12.61 5.88 19.63
N LEU A 167 -11.84 4.88 20.07
CA LEU A 167 -10.88 5.00 21.18
C LEU A 167 -9.57 5.68 20.76
N LEU A 168 -9.32 5.78 19.45
CA LEU A 168 -8.17 6.45 18.87
C LEU A 168 -8.63 7.71 18.11
N PRO A 169 -8.72 8.88 18.80
CA PRO A 169 -9.21 10.10 18.16
C PRO A 169 -8.40 10.51 16.92
N GLU A 170 -7.11 10.19 16.85
CA GLU A 170 -6.25 10.40 15.69
C GLU A 170 -6.74 9.66 14.44
N ALA A 171 -7.55 8.61 14.58
CA ALA A 171 -8.12 7.88 13.46
C ALA A 171 -9.25 8.65 12.74
N LEU A 172 -9.84 9.68 13.37
CA LEU A 172 -11.02 10.36 12.85
C LEU A 172 -10.81 10.93 11.44
N HIS A 173 -9.63 11.49 11.15
CA HIS A 173 -9.34 12.05 9.82
C HIS A 173 -9.46 10.99 8.73
N GLN A 174 -8.82 9.85 8.92
CA GLN A 174 -8.91 8.73 7.98
C GLN A 174 -10.32 8.14 7.92
N VAL A 175 -11.00 8.00 9.05
CA VAL A 175 -12.40 7.51 9.11
C VAL A 175 -13.33 8.43 8.32
N THR A 176 -13.16 9.76 8.45
CA THR A 176 -13.95 10.75 7.68
C THR A 176 -13.76 10.56 6.18
N ILE A 177 -12.52 10.35 5.70
CA ILE A 177 -12.27 10.07 4.27
C ILE A 177 -12.90 8.74 3.85
N THR A 178 -12.76 7.69 4.66
CA THR A 178 -13.27 6.35 4.33
C THR A 178 -14.80 6.30 4.29
N MET A 179 -15.47 7.07 5.14
CA MET A 179 -16.94 7.15 5.18
C MET A 179 -17.50 8.16 4.17
N SER A 180 -16.69 9.07 3.64
CA SER A 180 -17.08 9.96 2.54
C SER A 180 -17.33 9.15 1.25
N PRO A 181 -17.84 9.78 0.17
CA PRO A 181 -17.94 9.14 -1.14
C PRO A 181 -16.64 8.52 -1.65
N ARG A 182 -15.48 9.06 -1.25
CA ARG A 182 -14.15 8.55 -1.65
C ARG A 182 -13.81 7.17 -1.11
N GLY A 183 -14.58 6.64 -0.15
CA GLY A 183 -14.40 5.28 0.37
C GLY A 183 -14.71 4.18 -0.64
N ILE A 184 -15.46 4.47 -1.71
CA ILE A 184 -15.70 3.54 -2.81
C ILE A 184 -15.40 4.25 -4.15
N PRO A 185 -14.17 4.26 -4.62
CA PRO A 185 -13.86 4.77 -5.95
C PRO A 185 -14.56 3.92 -7.02
N TYR A 186 -14.97 4.56 -8.12
CA TYR A 186 -15.61 3.89 -9.25
C TYR A 186 -14.71 2.80 -9.86
N SER A 187 -13.42 3.07 -9.94
CA SER A 187 -12.37 2.13 -10.31
C SER A 187 -11.01 2.65 -9.86
N TYR A 188 -9.94 1.85 -10.02
CA TYR A 188 -8.58 2.26 -9.67
C TYR A 188 -8.10 3.49 -10.45
N ARG A 189 -8.61 3.72 -11.67
CA ARG A 189 -8.25 4.89 -12.49
C ARG A 189 -8.83 6.21 -11.99
N HIS A 190 -9.91 6.15 -11.21
CA HIS A 190 -10.69 7.31 -10.78
C HIS A 190 -10.40 7.73 -9.33
N MET A 191 -9.23 7.41 -8.82
CA MET A 191 -8.78 7.80 -7.48
C MET A 191 -7.39 8.42 -7.53
N HIS A 192 -7.11 9.33 -6.59
CA HIS A 192 -5.75 9.80 -6.34
C HIS A 192 -4.91 8.73 -5.65
N GLY A 193 -3.58 8.89 -5.70
CA GLY A 193 -2.64 8.13 -4.91
C GLY A 193 -1.77 9.06 -4.06
N PHE A 194 -1.25 8.55 -2.94
CA PHE A 194 -0.40 9.30 -2.03
C PHE A 194 0.69 8.38 -1.49
N GLY A 195 1.92 8.90 -1.37
CA GLY A 195 2.98 8.23 -0.62
C GLY A 195 2.68 8.20 0.87
N SER A 196 1.77 9.05 1.33
CA SER A 196 1.24 9.24 2.67
C SER A 196 2.29 9.70 3.68
N HIS A 197 3.40 8.99 3.80
CA HIS A 197 4.51 9.33 4.69
C HIS A 197 5.29 10.56 4.24
N THR A 198 6.01 11.15 5.17
CA THR A 198 7.10 12.05 4.86
C THR A 198 8.36 11.23 4.59
N TYR A 199 9.00 11.50 3.45
CA TYR A 199 10.31 10.99 3.07
C TYR A 199 11.31 12.16 3.04
N SER A 200 12.56 11.90 2.66
CA SER A 200 13.52 12.95 2.37
C SER A 200 14.03 12.87 0.94
N PHE A 201 14.30 14.03 0.35
CA PHE A 201 15.18 14.17 -0.79
C PHE A 201 16.56 14.64 -0.32
N ILE A 202 17.58 14.21 -1.04
CA ILE A 202 18.97 14.59 -0.81
C ILE A 202 19.53 15.05 -2.15
N ASN A 203 19.98 16.30 -2.20
CA ASN A 203 20.47 16.93 -3.41
C ASN A 203 21.97 16.64 -3.67
N ALA A 204 22.52 17.16 -4.76
CA ALA A 204 23.92 17.01 -5.14
C ALA A 204 24.89 17.62 -4.10
N ASP A 205 24.47 18.63 -3.37
CA ASP A 205 25.25 19.27 -2.29
C ASP A 205 25.13 18.52 -0.95
N ASN A 206 24.52 17.34 -0.95
CA ASN A 206 24.25 16.50 0.22
C ASN A 206 23.39 17.23 1.28
N GLN A 207 22.43 18.05 0.83
CA GLN A 207 21.46 18.73 1.68
C GLN A 207 20.13 17.96 1.65
N ARG A 208 19.48 17.85 2.82
CA ARG A 208 18.20 17.19 2.99
C ARG A 208 17.05 18.18 2.91
N ILE A 209 15.96 17.76 2.27
CA ILE A 209 14.65 18.40 2.31
C ILE A 209 13.56 17.33 2.47
N TRP A 210 12.56 17.61 3.28
CA TRP A 210 11.43 16.71 3.47
C TRP A 210 10.48 16.75 2.28
N VAL A 211 9.91 15.60 1.93
CA VAL A 211 9.04 15.46 0.76
C VAL A 211 7.83 14.58 1.07
N LYS A 212 6.66 14.95 0.56
CA LYS A 212 5.48 14.10 0.42
C LYS A 212 5.14 13.94 -1.05
N PHE A 213 4.75 12.70 -1.44
CA PHE A 213 4.44 12.34 -2.82
C PHE A 213 2.94 12.25 -3.04
N HIS A 214 2.46 12.78 -4.15
CA HIS A 214 1.07 12.81 -4.57
C HIS A 214 0.93 12.32 -6.01
N LEU A 215 -0.14 11.58 -6.30
CA LEU A 215 -0.52 11.15 -7.64
C LEU A 215 -1.96 11.58 -7.89
N ARG A 216 -2.12 12.62 -8.70
CA ARG A 216 -3.43 13.14 -9.06
C ARG A 216 -3.94 12.45 -10.31
N THR A 217 -5.03 11.68 -10.21
CA THR A 217 -5.63 11.04 -11.39
C THR A 217 -6.01 12.08 -12.45
N LEU A 218 -5.66 11.79 -13.71
CA LEU A 218 -6.04 12.63 -14.87
C LEU A 218 -7.36 12.21 -15.49
N GLN A 219 -7.94 11.08 -15.07
CA GLN A 219 -9.27 10.60 -15.48
C GLN A 219 -10.40 11.28 -14.68
N GLY A 220 -10.05 12.09 -13.68
CA GLY A 220 -11.00 12.69 -12.73
C GLY A 220 -11.43 11.73 -11.62
N ILE A 221 -11.86 12.30 -10.51
CA ILE A 221 -12.45 11.55 -9.39
C ILE A 221 -13.86 11.13 -9.75
N LYS A 222 -14.16 9.84 -9.51
CA LYS A 222 -15.51 9.29 -9.61
C LYS A 222 -15.67 8.22 -8.54
N ASN A 223 -16.80 8.24 -7.85
CA ASN A 223 -17.10 7.34 -6.74
C ASN A 223 -18.41 6.61 -6.98
N LEU A 224 -18.63 5.51 -6.27
CA LEU A 224 -19.88 4.75 -6.21
C LEU A 224 -20.59 5.06 -4.91
N SER A 225 -21.93 5.11 -4.97
CA SER A 225 -22.75 4.95 -3.76
C SER A 225 -22.69 3.51 -3.26
N ASP A 226 -23.07 3.27 -2.01
CA ASP A 226 -23.11 1.91 -1.47
C ASP A 226 -24.09 1.02 -2.25
N GLN A 227 -25.23 1.55 -2.70
CA GLN A 227 -26.20 0.81 -3.51
C GLN A 227 -25.66 0.41 -4.88
N GLU A 228 -24.94 1.34 -5.56
CA GLU A 228 -24.29 1.03 -6.83
C GLU A 228 -23.20 -0.03 -6.64
N ALA A 229 -22.42 0.09 -5.56
CA ALA A 229 -21.38 -0.86 -5.23
C ALA A 229 -21.95 -2.26 -4.95
N GLU A 230 -23.00 -2.38 -4.15
CA GLU A 230 -23.72 -3.63 -3.89
C GLU A 230 -24.25 -4.27 -5.18
N ALA A 231 -24.86 -3.47 -6.07
CA ALA A 231 -25.37 -3.94 -7.36
C ALA A 231 -24.24 -4.43 -8.28
N ILE A 232 -23.08 -3.79 -8.26
CA ILE A 232 -21.89 -4.20 -9.01
C ILE A 232 -21.33 -5.49 -8.41
N ILE A 233 -21.12 -5.55 -7.10
CA ILE A 233 -20.57 -6.72 -6.40
C ILE A 233 -21.40 -7.98 -6.64
N ALA A 234 -22.71 -7.83 -6.72
CA ALA A 234 -23.60 -8.95 -7.00
C ALA A 234 -23.42 -9.57 -8.40
N LYS A 235 -22.87 -8.80 -9.35
CA LYS A 235 -22.64 -9.22 -10.74
C LYS A 235 -21.17 -9.48 -11.05
N ASP A 236 -20.28 -8.67 -10.51
CA ASP A 236 -18.84 -8.68 -10.80
C ASP A 236 -18.04 -8.25 -9.57
N ARG A 237 -17.43 -9.21 -8.90
CA ARG A 237 -16.58 -8.96 -7.74
C ARG A 237 -15.22 -8.37 -8.11
N GLU A 238 -14.80 -8.53 -9.37
CA GLU A 238 -13.53 -8.09 -9.95
C GLU A 238 -13.69 -6.79 -10.79
N SER A 239 -14.68 -5.97 -10.47
CA SER A 239 -15.06 -4.81 -11.29
C SER A 239 -13.93 -3.80 -11.53
N HIS A 240 -13.11 -3.52 -10.53
CA HIS A 240 -11.98 -2.59 -10.69
C HIS A 240 -10.80 -3.24 -11.43
N GLN A 241 -10.57 -4.54 -11.20
CA GLN A 241 -9.57 -5.30 -11.95
C GLN A 241 -9.93 -5.37 -13.42
N ARG A 242 -11.20 -5.64 -13.74
CA ARG A 242 -11.71 -5.66 -15.11
C ARG A 242 -11.55 -4.30 -15.78
N ASP A 243 -11.97 -3.21 -15.13
CA ASP A 243 -11.83 -1.85 -15.67
C ASP A 243 -10.37 -1.52 -15.98
N LEU A 244 -9.44 -1.84 -15.08
CA LEU A 244 -8.00 -1.60 -15.29
C LEU A 244 -7.48 -2.41 -16.47
N PHE A 245 -7.76 -3.72 -16.49
CA PHE A 245 -7.28 -4.62 -17.53
C PHE A 245 -7.82 -4.24 -18.91
N GLU A 246 -9.13 -4.07 -19.02
CA GLU A 246 -9.78 -3.76 -20.30
C GLU A 246 -9.44 -2.36 -20.83
N SER A 247 -9.22 -1.38 -19.95
CA SER A 247 -8.81 -0.04 -20.39
C SER A 247 -7.43 -0.06 -21.03
N ILE A 248 -6.49 -0.82 -20.45
CA ILE A 248 -5.15 -0.99 -21.01
C ILE A 248 -5.20 -1.76 -22.34
N GLU A 249 -5.99 -2.86 -22.42
CA GLU A 249 -6.17 -3.61 -23.68
C GLU A 249 -6.74 -2.74 -24.82
N LYS A 250 -7.61 -1.79 -24.48
CA LYS A 250 -8.23 -0.86 -25.45
C LYS A 250 -7.31 0.32 -25.82
N GLY A 251 -6.16 0.46 -25.17
CA GLY A 251 -5.25 1.62 -25.37
C GLY A 251 -5.70 2.89 -24.62
N ASP A 252 -6.72 2.81 -23.74
CA ASP A 252 -7.15 3.89 -22.86
C ASP A 252 -6.32 3.86 -21.56
N TYR A 253 -5.06 4.28 -21.69
CA TYR A 253 -4.05 4.14 -20.65
C TYR A 253 -4.31 5.07 -19.46
N PRO A 254 -4.48 4.52 -18.24
CA PRO A 254 -4.65 5.33 -17.04
C PRO A 254 -3.40 6.16 -16.73
N LYS A 255 -3.61 7.43 -16.32
CA LYS A 255 -2.53 8.38 -16.05
C LYS A 255 -2.74 9.12 -14.74
N TRP A 256 -1.62 9.41 -14.09
CA TRP A 256 -1.57 10.27 -12.90
C TRP A 256 -0.48 11.31 -13.03
N LEU A 257 -0.79 12.54 -12.64
CA LEU A 257 0.19 13.58 -12.45
C LEU A 257 0.91 13.32 -11.12
N PHE A 258 2.22 13.08 -11.19
CA PHE A 258 3.08 12.91 -10.03
C PHE A 258 3.52 14.26 -9.53
N GLN A 259 3.21 14.57 -8.28
CA GLN A 259 3.46 15.85 -7.63
C GLN A 259 4.16 15.65 -6.28
N ILE A 260 4.81 16.69 -5.79
CA ILE A 260 5.48 16.70 -4.48
C ILE A 260 5.09 17.93 -3.68
N GLN A 261 5.11 17.80 -2.36
CA GLN A 261 5.21 18.90 -1.40
C GLN A 261 6.58 18.85 -0.74
N LEU A 262 7.17 20.01 -0.49
CA LEU A 262 8.51 20.14 0.09
C LEU A 262 8.45 20.98 1.36
N MET A 263 9.29 20.60 2.35
CA MET A 263 9.45 21.31 3.61
C MET A 263 10.93 21.22 4.02
N THR A 264 11.57 22.32 4.33
CA THR A 264 12.96 22.31 4.81
C THR A 264 13.05 21.72 6.21
N GLU A 265 14.26 21.30 6.64
CA GLU A 265 14.49 20.83 8.02
C GLU A 265 14.16 21.95 9.04
N GLU A 266 14.50 23.20 8.74
CA GLU A 266 14.20 24.35 9.59
C GLU A 266 12.69 24.63 9.72
N GLU A 267 11.95 24.58 8.60
CA GLU A 267 10.49 24.69 8.62
C GLU A 267 9.86 23.57 9.44
N ALA A 268 10.34 22.34 9.29
CA ALA A 268 9.82 21.18 10.01
C ALA A 268 9.99 21.30 11.53
N ASP A 269 11.12 21.85 11.99
CA ASP A 269 11.41 22.04 13.41
C ASP A 269 10.47 23.07 14.07
N HIS A 270 9.90 24.00 13.29
CA HIS A 270 9.09 25.12 13.82
C HIS A 270 7.63 25.08 13.36
N TYR A 271 7.25 24.11 12.51
CA TYR A 271 5.90 24.08 11.98
C TYR A 271 4.89 23.64 13.06
N ARG A 272 3.71 24.28 13.05
CA ARG A 272 2.64 24.07 14.06
C ARG A 272 2.04 22.66 14.07
N ILE A 273 2.22 21.90 12.99
CA ILE A 273 1.76 20.49 12.85
C ILE A 273 3.01 19.64 12.76
N ASN A 274 3.07 18.54 13.51
CA ASN A 274 4.15 17.55 13.36
C ASN A 274 4.19 17.03 11.90
N PRO A 275 5.23 17.36 11.11
CA PRO A 275 5.29 17.01 9.71
C PRO A 275 5.49 15.50 9.46
N PHE A 276 5.80 14.75 10.52
CA PHE A 276 6.03 13.31 10.49
C PHE A 276 4.84 12.50 11.05
N ASP A 277 3.74 13.17 11.41
CA ASP A 277 2.51 12.51 11.84
C ASP A 277 1.70 12.07 10.61
N LEU A 278 1.57 10.74 10.44
CA LEU A 278 0.84 10.14 9.32
C LEU A 278 -0.68 10.38 9.36
N THR A 279 -1.23 10.85 10.48
CA THR A 279 -2.67 11.18 10.59
C THR A 279 -3.00 12.58 10.10
N LYS A 280 -1.98 13.36 9.73
CA LYS A 280 -2.08 14.77 9.33
C LYS A 280 -1.56 15.02 7.92
N VAL A 281 -2.15 15.99 7.24
CA VAL A 281 -1.66 16.49 5.94
C VAL A 281 -0.89 17.79 6.12
N TRP A 282 0.00 18.07 5.17
CA TRP A 282 0.55 19.41 5.00
C TRP A 282 -0.42 20.23 4.16
N PRO A 283 -0.97 21.35 4.69
CA PRO A 283 -1.91 22.17 3.93
C PRO A 283 -1.27 22.70 2.64
N HIS A 284 -1.96 22.58 1.52
CA HIS A 284 -1.45 23.05 0.23
C HIS A 284 -1.23 24.56 0.19
N LYS A 285 -1.90 25.32 1.06
CA LYS A 285 -1.70 26.75 1.21
C LYS A 285 -0.32 27.08 1.77
N ASP A 286 0.17 26.25 2.70
CA ASP A 286 1.46 26.45 3.37
C ASP A 286 2.59 25.78 2.56
N PHE A 287 2.32 24.58 2.01
CA PHE A 287 3.24 23.82 1.18
C PHE A 287 2.56 23.45 -0.13
N PRO A 288 2.69 24.27 -1.19
CA PRO A 288 2.01 24.03 -2.46
C PRO A 288 2.55 22.79 -3.19
N LEU A 289 1.68 22.15 -3.97
CA LEU A 289 2.06 21.04 -4.84
C LEU A 289 2.94 21.53 -5.99
N GLN A 290 3.98 20.77 -6.32
CA GLN A 290 4.87 21.00 -7.46
C GLN A 290 4.79 19.78 -8.39
N ASP A 291 4.61 20.02 -9.69
CA ASP A 291 4.57 18.98 -10.70
C ASP A 291 5.97 18.38 -10.92
N VAL A 292 6.03 17.08 -11.12
CA VAL A 292 7.28 16.33 -11.35
C VAL A 292 7.22 15.54 -12.65
N GLY A 293 6.13 14.79 -12.87
CA GLY A 293 6.04 13.89 -14.03
C GLY A 293 4.67 13.25 -14.20
N ILE A 294 4.59 12.37 -15.17
CA ILE A 294 3.38 11.59 -15.50
C ILE A 294 3.68 10.11 -15.29
N LEU A 295 2.83 9.45 -14.52
CA LEU A 295 2.74 8.00 -14.43
C LEU A 295 1.65 7.52 -15.39
N GLU A 296 1.99 6.65 -16.33
CA GLU A 296 1.05 6.03 -17.27
C GLU A 296 1.13 4.52 -17.14
N LEU A 297 -0.01 3.82 -17.06
CA LEU A 297 -0.07 2.35 -17.09
C LEU A 297 -0.49 1.89 -18.48
N ASN A 298 0.37 1.14 -19.16
CA ASN A 298 0.22 0.83 -20.59
C ASN A 298 0.45 -0.64 -20.96
N ARG A 299 0.65 -1.53 -19.96
CA ARG A 299 0.84 -2.96 -20.22
C ARG A 299 0.27 -3.81 -19.08
N ASN A 300 -0.57 -4.76 -19.44
CA ASN A 300 -1.09 -5.77 -18.52
C ASN A 300 -0.02 -6.84 -18.17
N PRO A 301 -0.11 -7.47 -16.98
CA PRO A 301 0.67 -8.67 -16.68
C PRO A 301 0.30 -9.80 -17.64
N GLU A 302 1.28 -10.64 -18.02
CA GLU A 302 1.03 -11.86 -18.77
C GLU A 302 0.52 -13.00 -17.88
N ASN A 303 0.95 -13.02 -16.61
CA ASN A 303 0.53 -14.01 -15.63
C ASN A 303 0.31 -13.39 -14.26
N TYR A 304 -0.92 -13.48 -13.75
CA TYR A 304 -1.31 -12.87 -12.48
C TYR A 304 -0.48 -13.38 -11.30
N PHE A 305 -0.26 -14.70 -11.19
CA PHE A 305 0.49 -15.26 -10.08
C PHE A 305 1.96 -14.81 -10.11
N ALA A 306 2.60 -14.95 -11.26
CA ALA A 306 4.02 -14.61 -11.42
C ALA A 306 4.33 -13.13 -11.18
N GLU A 307 3.42 -12.22 -11.60
CA GLU A 307 3.72 -10.80 -11.68
C GLU A 307 2.92 -9.94 -10.70
N VAL A 308 1.74 -10.40 -10.25
CA VAL A 308 0.90 -9.64 -9.31
C VAL A 308 0.87 -10.28 -7.93
N GLU A 309 0.62 -11.61 -7.85
CA GLU A 309 0.56 -12.31 -6.57
C GLU A 309 1.94 -12.37 -5.91
N GLN A 310 3.00 -12.64 -6.67
CA GLN A 310 4.38 -12.68 -6.17
C GLN A 310 5.05 -11.32 -6.07
N ALA A 311 4.42 -10.23 -6.52
CA ALA A 311 4.99 -8.89 -6.34
C ALA A 311 5.19 -8.59 -4.85
N ALA A 312 6.41 -8.18 -4.50
CA ALA A 312 6.83 -7.77 -3.16
C ALA A 312 7.19 -6.29 -3.18
N PHE A 313 6.47 -5.50 -2.40
CA PHE A 313 6.80 -4.09 -2.17
C PHE A 313 7.38 -3.94 -0.78
N ASN A 314 8.39 -3.10 -0.65
CA ASN A 314 9.02 -2.81 0.64
C ASN A 314 9.44 -1.34 0.71
N PRO A 315 8.87 -0.52 1.60
CA PRO A 315 9.25 0.90 1.73
C PRO A 315 10.74 1.15 1.99
N ILE A 316 11.50 0.15 2.44
CA ILE A 316 12.95 0.26 2.61
C ILE A 316 13.71 0.37 1.27
N ASN A 317 13.09 -0.05 0.17
CA ASN A 317 13.69 0.02 -1.16
C ASN A 317 13.64 1.48 -1.64
N THR A 318 14.71 2.21 -1.37
CA THR A 318 14.98 3.55 -1.89
C THR A 318 16.24 3.53 -2.76
N VAL A 319 16.46 4.62 -3.49
CA VAL A 319 17.67 4.82 -4.32
C VAL A 319 18.40 6.06 -3.82
N ASP A 320 19.62 6.29 -4.28
CA ASP A 320 20.37 7.49 -3.90
C ASP A 320 19.56 8.76 -4.14
N GLY A 321 19.64 9.72 -3.24
CA GLY A 321 18.85 10.95 -3.29
C GLY A 321 17.41 10.85 -2.75
N ILE A 322 16.97 9.66 -2.33
CA ILE A 322 15.67 9.44 -1.67
C ILE A 322 15.90 8.70 -0.36
N GLY A 323 15.63 9.35 0.77
CA GLY A 323 15.84 8.80 2.11
C GLY A 323 14.56 8.76 2.95
N PHE A 324 14.74 8.36 4.20
CA PHE A 324 13.67 8.22 5.18
C PHE A 324 13.49 9.48 6.03
N SER A 325 12.49 9.44 6.90
CA SER A 325 12.20 10.50 7.87
C SER A 325 11.95 9.92 9.27
N PRO A 326 11.81 10.74 10.31
CA PRO A 326 11.41 10.30 11.67
C PRO A 326 9.96 9.85 11.80
N ASP A 327 9.17 9.80 10.73
CA ASP A 327 7.80 9.26 10.75
C ASP A 327 7.80 7.86 11.36
N LYS A 328 7.19 7.71 12.56
CA LYS A 328 7.18 6.44 13.30
C LYS A 328 6.54 5.31 12.51
N MET A 329 5.43 5.59 11.79
CA MET A 329 4.76 4.59 10.97
C MET A 329 5.65 4.15 9.81
N LEU A 330 6.38 5.05 9.16
CA LEU A 330 7.37 4.69 8.14
C LEU A 330 8.44 3.78 8.74
N GLN A 331 9.04 4.16 9.86
CA GLN A 331 10.10 3.37 10.52
C GLN A 331 9.64 1.94 10.84
N GLY A 332 8.42 1.76 11.36
CA GLY A 332 7.85 0.42 11.58
C GLY A 332 7.65 -0.38 10.29
N ARG A 333 7.28 0.28 9.21
CA ARG A 333 7.08 -0.33 7.88
C ARG A 333 8.38 -0.79 7.23
N LEU A 334 9.52 -0.15 7.52
CA LEU A 334 10.84 -0.56 6.99
C LEU A 334 11.20 -2.00 7.38
N PHE A 335 10.81 -2.43 8.57
CA PHE A 335 10.99 -3.82 9.01
C PHE A 335 9.86 -4.74 8.53
N SER A 336 8.60 -4.39 8.82
CA SER A 336 7.48 -5.33 8.76
C SER A 336 7.17 -5.81 7.34
N TYR A 337 7.39 -4.97 6.31
CA TYR A 337 7.16 -5.38 4.92
C TYR A 337 8.15 -6.44 4.46
N GLY A 338 9.44 -6.25 4.70
CA GLY A 338 10.46 -7.22 4.35
C GLY A 338 10.26 -8.56 5.07
N ASP A 339 9.89 -8.52 6.35
CA ASP A 339 9.58 -9.71 7.14
C ASP A 339 8.38 -10.48 6.56
N ALA A 340 7.28 -9.78 6.29
CA ALA A 340 6.08 -10.38 5.68
C ALA A 340 6.36 -11.01 4.30
N GLN A 341 7.21 -10.39 3.47
CA GLN A 341 7.54 -10.92 2.16
C GLN A 341 8.43 -12.17 2.27
N ARG A 342 9.37 -12.21 3.21
CA ARG A 342 10.16 -13.43 3.48
C ARG A 342 9.28 -14.59 3.93
N TYR A 343 8.27 -14.32 4.75
CA TYR A 343 7.27 -15.32 5.15
C TYR A 343 6.45 -15.84 3.96
N ARG A 344 5.98 -14.93 3.07
CA ARG A 344 5.12 -15.29 1.94
C ARG A 344 5.86 -15.97 0.79
N LEU A 345 7.04 -15.49 0.45
CA LEU A 345 7.74 -15.77 -0.81
C LEU A 345 9.09 -16.46 -0.61
N GLY A 346 9.59 -16.47 0.62
CA GLY A 346 10.91 -17.01 0.94
C GLY A 346 12.01 -15.94 0.96
N VAL A 347 13.17 -16.35 1.47
CA VAL A 347 14.33 -15.48 1.75
C VAL A 347 14.91 -14.84 0.48
N ASN A 348 14.75 -15.48 -0.68
CA ASN A 348 15.25 -15.03 -1.97
C ASN A 348 14.16 -14.40 -2.87
N SER A 349 13.16 -13.76 -2.27
CA SER A 349 12.03 -13.15 -2.98
C SER A 349 12.43 -12.05 -3.98
N GLU A 350 13.57 -11.40 -3.78
CA GLU A 350 14.14 -10.42 -4.70
C GLU A 350 14.64 -11.03 -6.02
N GLN A 351 14.76 -12.35 -6.12
CA GLN A 351 15.10 -13.03 -7.38
C GLN A 351 13.90 -13.29 -8.29
N ILE A 352 12.69 -13.20 -7.74
CA ILE A 352 11.47 -13.32 -8.53
C ILE A 352 11.44 -12.18 -9.57
N PRO A 353 11.19 -12.46 -10.86
CA PRO A 353 11.40 -11.48 -11.94
C PRO A 353 10.72 -10.11 -11.71
N VAL A 354 9.49 -10.07 -11.18
CA VAL A 354 8.78 -8.83 -10.89
C VAL A 354 9.42 -8.03 -9.75
N ASN A 355 10.17 -8.68 -8.85
CA ASN A 355 10.81 -8.04 -7.70
C ASN A 355 12.29 -7.72 -7.96
N LYS A 356 12.88 -8.39 -8.95
CA LYS A 356 14.31 -8.29 -9.25
C LYS A 356 14.67 -6.90 -9.78
N PRO A 357 15.73 -6.26 -9.24
CA PRO A 357 16.30 -5.06 -9.85
C PRO A 357 16.73 -5.33 -11.29
N ARG A 358 16.57 -4.33 -12.18
CA ARG A 358 16.96 -4.44 -13.60
C ARG A 358 18.33 -3.87 -13.89
N CYS A 359 18.90 -3.13 -12.93
CA CYS A 359 20.30 -2.71 -12.95
C CYS A 359 21.23 -3.86 -12.57
N PRO A 360 22.53 -3.78 -12.89
CA PRO A 360 23.54 -4.66 -12.31
C PRO A 360 23.58 -4.47 -10.78
N PHE A 361 23.42 -5.56 -10.04
CA PHE A 361 23.46 -5.51 -8.58
C PHE A 361 24.23 -6.69 -7.99
N HIS A 362 24.85 -6.46 -6.83
CA HIS A 362 25.61 -7.44 -6.09
C HIS A 362 25.22 -7.32 -4.61
N ALA A 363 24.15 -8.02 -4.22
CA ALA A 363 23.75 -8.07 -2.82
C ALA A 363 24.66 -8.98 -2.00
N TYR A 364 24.82 -8.65 -0.73
CA TYR A 364 25.58 -9.48 0.22
C TYR A 364 24.82 -10.78 0.62
N HIS A 365 23.60 -10.92 0.14
CA HIS A 365 22.74 -12.06 0.42
C HIS A 365 23.27 -13.33 -0.26
N ARG A 366 23.40 -14.40 0.49
CA ARG A 366 23.86 -15.69 0.03
C ARG A 366 22.95 -16.80 0.50
N ASP A 367 23.02 -17.92 -0.24
CA ASP A 367 22.38 -19.17 0.15
C ASP A 367 20.85 -19.05 0.36
N GLY A 368 20.28 -19.94 1.15
CA GLY A 368 18.86 -20.00 1.43
C GLY A 368 18.03 -20.72 0.36
N ALA A 369 16.79 -20.99 0.70
CA ALA A 369 15.86 -21.73 -0.15
C ALA A 369 15.69 -21.06 -1.53
N MET A 370 15.66 -21.87 -2.59
CA MET A 370 15.40 -21.43 -3.96
C MET A 370 16.44 -20.42 -4.51
N ARG A 371 17.68 -20.48 -4.06
CA ARG A 371 18.78 -19.73 -4.64
C ARG A 371 19.21 -20.36 -5.96
N VAL A 372 18.91 -19.71 -7.09
CA VAL A 372 19.04 -20.29 -8.43
C VAL A 372 19.89 -19.45 -9.39
N ASP A 373 20.49 -18.35 -8.93
CA ASP A 373 21.22 -17.35 -9.73
C ASP A 373 22.75 -17.54 -9.71
N GLY A 374 23.23 -18.71 -9.29
CA GLY A 374 24.66 -18.99 -9.17
C GLY A 374 25.31 -18.46 -7.90
N ASN A 375 24.55 -17.81 -6.99
CA ASN A 375 24.96 -17.41 -5.63
C ASN A 375 26.31 -16.65 -5.58
N TYR A 376 26.56 -15.79 -6.59
CA TYR A 376 27.81 -15.03 -6.80
C TYR A 376 29.08 -15.87 -6.94
N GLY A 377 28.95 -17.16 -7.32
CA GLY A 377 30.08 -18.04 -7.61
C GLY A 377 31.00 -18.25 -6.42
N ALA A 378 32.32 -18.14 -6.65
CA ALA A 378 33.35 -18.38 -5.62
C ALA A 378 33.79 -17.11 -4.87
N THR A 379 33.04 -15.97 -5.01
CA THR A 379 33.38 -14.72 -4.31
C THR A 379 33.37 -14.90 -2.79
N LYS A 380 34.18 -14.12 -2.09
CA LYS A 380 34.25 -14.19 -0.62
C LYS A 380 32.97 -13.66 -0.01
N GLY A 381 32.44 -14.39 0.97
CA GLY A 381 31.20 -14.06 1.66
C GLY A 381 31.39 -13.31 2.98
N TYR A 382 32.51 -12.61 3.17
CA TYR A 382 32.84 -11.88 4.39
C TYR A 382 33.58 -10.58 4.08
N GLU A 383 33.34 -9.58 4.86
CA GLU A 383 34.03 -8.30 4.88
C GLU A 383 34.46 -7.94 6.34
N PRO A 384 35.63 -7.33 6.56
CA PRO A 384 36.62 -6.97 5.53
C PRO A 384 37.39 -8.20 5.00
N ASN A 385 37.82 -8.15 3.75
CA ASN A 385 38.69 -9.16 3.19
C ASN A 385 39.82 -8.51 2.35
N SER A 386 40.87 -9.29 2.03
CA SER A 386 42.03 -8.82 1.27
C SER A 386 41.92 -9.03 -0.23
N TYR A 387 40.76 -9.47 -0.73
CA TYR A 387 40.60 -9.85 -2.14
C TYR A 387 40.02 -8.71 -3.01
N GLY A 388 39.40 -7.71 -2.41
CA GLY A 388 38.93 -6.49 -3.09
C GLY A 388 37.82 -6.72 -4.12
N GLU A 389 36.97 -7.75 -3.92
CA GLU A 389 35.91 -8.12 -4.85
C GLU A 389 34.70 -7.14 -4.77
N TRP A 390 34.47 -6.56 -3.61
CA TRP A 390 33.36 -5.63 -3.36
C TRP A 390 33.88 -4.25 -2.96
N LYS A 391 33.16 -3.20 -3.32
CA LYS A 391 33.51 -1.82 -2.95
C LYS A 391 32.28 -1.05 -2.52
N ASP A 392 32.40 -0.34 -1.42
CA ASP A 392 31.42 0.64 -1.01
C ASP A 392 31.31 1.79 -2.00
N SER A 393 30.20 2.52 -1.94
CA SER A 393 29.94 3.75 -2.70
C SER A 393 29.84 4.95 -1.73
N PRO A 394 30.96 5.46 -1.18
CA PRO A 394 30.93 6.49 -0.13
C PRO A 394 30.26 7.81 -0.53
N HIS A 395 30.18 8.10 -1.83
CA HIS A 395 29.51 9.29 -2.36
C HIS A 395 27.99 9.25 -2.15
N MET A 396 27.42 8.06 -1.93
CA MET A 396 25.98 7.88 -1.65
C MET A 396 25.64 8.09 -0.17
N LYS A 397 26.63 8.45 0.67
CA LYS A 397 26.38 8.67 2.09
C LYS A 397 25.49 9.89 2.30
N GLU A 398 24.37 9.67 2.98
CA GLU A 398 23.41 10.71 3.33
C GLU A 398 23.96 11.66 4.42
N PRO A 399 23.47 12.92 4.49
CA PRO A 399 23.77 13.78 5.60
C PRO A 399 23.22 13.20 6.91
N PRO A 400 23.86 13.46 8.06
CA PRO A 400 23.36 13.00 9.35
C PRO A 400 21.92 13.47 9.59
N LEU A 401 21.06 12.56 10.05
CA LEU A 401 19.74 12.92 10.54
C LEU A 401 19.86 13.43 11.98
N LYS A 402 19.41 14.66 12.22
CA LYS A 402 19.37 15.21 13.58
C LYS A 402 18.17 14.63 14.32
N ALA A 403 18.40 13.98 15.45
CA ALA A 403 17.34 13.62 16.37
C ALA A 403 16.94 14.85 17.20
N SER A 404 15.64 15.15 17.24
CA SER A 404 15.10 16.16 18.15
C SER A 404 14.95 15.59 19.59
N GLY A 405 14.92 16.47 20.58
CA GLY A 405 14.71 16.10 21.97
C GLY A 405 16.00 16.03 22.82
N ASN A 406 15.89 15.49 24.03
CA ASN A 406 16.95 15.43 25.04
C ASN A 406 17.84 14.17 24.95
N GLY A 407 17.59 13.29 23.99
CA GLY A 407 18.32 12.03 23.82
C GLY A 407 17.92 10.91 24.78
N GLU A 408 16.92 11.11 25.62
CA GLU A 408 16.39 10.05 26.49
C GLU A 408 15.48 9.09 25.72
N ILE A 409 15.66 7.81 25.95
CA ILE A 409 14.83 6.74 25.37
C ILE A 409 13.70 6.41 26.33
N TYR A 410 12.46 6.71 25.95
CA TYR A 410 11.27 6.50 26.78
C TYR A 410 10.01 6.30 25.93
N ASN A 411 8.93 5.78 26.52
CA ASN A 411 7.61 5.66 25.90
C ASN A 411 6.87 7.00 25.97
N TYR A 412 7.27 7.96 25.16
CA TYR A 412 6.63 9.29 25.12
C TYR A 412 5.19 9.18 24.64
N ASN A 413 4.25 9.69 25.44
CA ASN A 413 2.85 9.75 25.10
C ASN A 413 2.57 10.98 24.24
N GLU A 414 2.41 10.81 22.93
CA GLU A 414 2.16 11.91 22.00
C GLU A 414 0.90 12.72 22.34
N ARG A 415 -0.08 12.13 23.04
CA ARG A 415 -1.31 12.82 23.46
C ARG A 415 -1.08 13.91 24.51
N GLU A 416 0.08 13.93 25.14
CA GLU A 416 0.45 14.94 26.13
C GLU A 416 1.00 16.23 25.51
N TYR A 417 1.47 16.19 24.27
CA TYR A 417 2.10 17.33 23.59
C TYR A 417 1.64 17.57 22.15
N ASP A 418 0.89 16.65 21.54
CA ASP A 418 0.27 16.79 20.24
C ASP A 418 -1.11 16.10 20.26
N ASP A 419 -2.12 16.83 20.75
CA ASP A 419 -3.49 16.37 21.01
C ASP A 419 -4.54 16.92 20.03
N ASP A 420 -4.14 17.68 19.01
CA ASP A 420 -5.06 18.16 17.99
C ASP A 420 -5.40 17.07 16.98
N TYR A 421 -6.45 16.32 17.29
CA TYR A 421 -7.01 15.27 16.44
C TYR A 421 -8.19 15.74 15.60
N TYR A 422 -8.74 16.93 15.86
CA TYR A 422 -10.05 17.34 15.41
C TYR A 422 -10.04 18.45 14.36
N SER A 423 -9.03 19.30 14.34
CA SER A 423 -8.96 20.44 13.42
C SER A 423 -9.00 19.99 11.95
N GLN A 424 -8.14 19.07 11.53
CA GLN A 424 -8.09 18.65 10.12
C GLN A 424 -9.29 17.84 9.65
N PRO A 425 -9.87 16.87 10.39
CA PRO A 425 -11.13 16.27 9.98
C PRO A 425 -12.29 17.26 9.96
N GLY A 426 -12.32 18.26 10.85
CA GLY A 426 -13.28 19.36 10.80
C GLY A 426 -13.10 20.25 9.56
N ASP A 427 -11.87 20.59 9.20
CA ASP A 427 -11.56 21.33 7.97
C ASP A 427 -12.02 20.54 6.74
N LEU A 428 -11.72 19.25 6.70
CA LEU A 428 -12.16 18.36 5.62
C LEU A 428 -13.69 18.32 5.51
N PHE A 429 -14.39 18.19 6.63
CA PHE A 429 -15.85 18.19 6.66
C PHE A 429 -16.44 19.49 6.11
N ARG A 430 -15.92 20.64 6.51
CA ARG A 430 -16.37 21.96 6.03
C ARG A 430 -16.09 22.20 4.54
N LEU A 431 -15.06 21.54 3.97
CA LEU A 431 -14.76 21.60 2.54
C LEU A 431 -15.67 20.73 1.67
N MET A 432 -16.39 19.76 2.28
CA MET A 432 -17.33 18.91 1.54
C MET A 432 -18.59 19.70 1.17
N PRO A 433 -19.10 19.55 -0.08
CA PRO A 433 -20.44 20.00 -0.44
C PRO A 433 -21.51 19.36 0.46
N ALA A 434 -22.68 19.99 0.59
CA ALA A 434 -23.74 19.55 1.48
C ALA A 434 -24.27 18.13 1.17
N ASP A 435 -24.31 17.75 -0.08
CA ASP A 435 -24.67 16.39 -0.51
C ASP A 435 -23.61 15.34 -0.12
N GLU A 436 -22.34 15.67 -0.21
CA GLU A 436 -21.26 14.78 0.28
C GLU A 436 -21.26 14.67 1.81
N GLN A 437 -21.56 15.76 2.53
CA GLN A 437 -21.74 15.71 3.99
C GLN A 437 -22.90 14.79 4.38
N GLN A 438 -24.03 14.87 3.66
CA GLN A 438 -25.17 13.98 3.90
C GLN A 438 -24.81 12.50 3.65
N LEU A 439 -24.10 12.21 2.55
CA LEU A 439 -23.60 10.87 2.26
C LEU A 439 -22.62 10.36 3.33
N LEU A 440 -21.76 11.24 3.86
CA LEU A 440 -20.86 10.90 4.96
C LEU A 440 -21.64 10.43 6.20
N PHE A 441 -22.72 11.12 6.57
CA PHE A 441 -23.55 10.72 7.70
C PHE A 441 -24.25 9.37 7.47
N GLU A 442 -24.84 9.19 6.30
CA GLU A 442 -25.57 7.96 5.94
C GLU A 442 -24.64 6.75 5.85
N ASN A 443 -23.47 6.91 5.20
CA ASN A 443 -22.48 5.86 5.10
C ASN A 443 -21.90 5.47 6.45
N THR A 444 -21.68 6.46 7.34
CA THR A 444 -21.26 6.22 8.73
C THR A 444 -22.29 5.41 9.48
N ALA A 445 -23.56 5.81 9.42
CA ALA A 445 -24.66 5.11 10.11
C ALA A 445 -24.81 3.67 9.59
N ARG A 446 -24.73 3.46 8.28
CA ARG A 446 -24.80 2.13 7.67
C ARG A 446 -23.60 1.25 8.10
N ALA A 447 -22.39 1.79 8.07
CA ALA A 447 -21.19 1.07 8.45
C ALA A 447 -21.13 0.72 9.94
N MET A 448 -21.70 1.57 10.80
CA MET A 448 -21.83 1.27 12.24
C MET A 448 -22.89 0.20 12.54
N GLY A 449 -23.94 0.13 11.74
CA GLY A 449 -24.98 -0.93 11.84
C GLY A 449 -25.46 -1.16 13.29
N ASP A 450 -25.32 -2.41 13.75
CA ASP A 450 -25.76 -2.84 15.11
C ASP A 450 -24.69 -2.59 16.19
N SER A 451 -23.71 -1.73 15.96
CA SER A 451 -22.72 -1.36 16.98
C SER A 451 -23.41 -0.88 18.25
N GLN A 452 -22.83 -1.19 19.41
CA GLN A 452 -23.39 -0.83 20.72
C GLN A 452 -23.51 0.68 20.86
N LEU A 453 -24.54 1.11 21.60
CA LEU A 453 -24.91 2.52 21.75
C LEU A 453 -23.74 3.40 22.24
N PHE A 454 -22.96 2.93 23.21
CA PHE A 454 -21.83 3.70 23.74
C PHE A 454 -20.72 3.94 22.68
N ILE A 455 -20.54 3.03 21.71
CA ILE A 455 -19.62 3.20 20.59
C ILE A 455 -20.13 4.28 19.64
N LYS A 456 -21.44 4.24 19.30
CA LYS A 456 -22.13 5.26 18.50
C LYS A 456 -22.02 6.65 19.14
N GLN A 457 -22.27 6.73 20.45
CA GLN A 457 -22.15 7.97 21.22
C GLN A 457 -20.70 8.50 21.21
N ARG A 458 -19.70 7.65 21.41
CA ARG A 458 -18.29 8.04 21.37
C ARG A 458 -17.88 8.56 19.98
N HIS A 459 -18.31 7.91 18.92
CA HIS A 459 -18.07 8.40 17.56
C HIS A 459 -18.68 9.76 17.33
N THR A 460 -19.93 9.94 17.73
CA THR A 460 -20.66 11.21 17.65
C THR A 460 -19.92 12.33 18.39
N ARG A 461 -19.40 12.06 19.61
CA ARG A 461 -18.58 13.02 20.36
C ARG A 461 -17.29 13.41 19.60
N ASN A 462 -16.60 12.43 19.02
CA ASN A 462 -15.40 12.72 18.25
C ASN A 462 -15.72 13.59 17.01
N CYS A 463 -16.80 13.29 16.30
CA CYS A 463 -17.27 14.11 15.19
C CYS A 463 -17.67 15.52 15.62
N TYR A 464 -18.36 15.65 16.77
CA TYR A 464 -18.79 16.94 17.32
C TYR A 464 -17.61 17.82 17.74
N LYS A 465 -16.56 17.22 18.29
CA LYS A 465 -15.30 17.94 18.60
C LYS A 465 -14.60 18.45 17.35
N ALA A 466 -14.72 17.76 16.22
CA ALA A 466 -14.19 18.21 14.95
C ALA A 466 -15.04 19.35 14.35
N ASP A 467 -16.35 19.20 14.34
CA ASP A 467 -17.32 20.21 13.94
C ASP A 467 -18.70 19.89 14.53
N PRO A 468 -19.38 20.84 15.19
CA PRO A 468 -20.71 20.61 15.76
C PRO A 468 -21.75 20.10 14.76
N ALA A 469 -21.72 20.58 13.49
CA ALA A 469 -22.63 20.13 12.45
C ALA A 469 -22.31 18.69 12.01
N TYR A 470 -21.04 18.30 12.01
CA TYR A 470 -20.61 16.92 11.74
C TYR A 470 -21.18 15.97 12.81
N GLY A 471 -20.98 16.28 14.10
CA GLY A 471 -21.54 15.47 15.19
C GLY A 471 -23.05 15.37 15.17
N ALA A 472 -23.75 16.51 14.94
CA ALA A 472 -25.21 16.55 14.86
C ALA A 472 -25.76 15.73 13.68
N GLY A 473 -25.11 15.82 12.50
CA GLY A 473 -25.48 15.03 11.33
C GLY A 473 -25.31 13.52 11.55
N VAL A 474 -24.21 13.11 12.18
CA VAL A 474 -23.96 11.70 12.54
C VAL A 474 -24.97 11.21 13.56
N ALA A 475 -25.26 11.97 14.64
CA ALA A 475 -26.28 11.61 15.66
C ALA A 475 -27.63 11.38 15.00
N LYS A 476 -28.08 12.31 14.13
CA LYS A 476 -29.33 12.22 13.40
C LYS A 476 -29.39 10.97 12.52
N ALA A 477 -28.33 10.67 11.75
CA ALA A 477 -28.26 9.50 10.87
C ALA A 477 -28.27 8.18 11.66
N LEU A 478 -27.65 8.16 12.86
CA LEU A 478 -27.66 7.01 13.76
C LEU A 478 -28.97 6.86 14.55
N GLY A 479 -29.87 7.85 14.53
CA GLY A 479 -31.12 7.86 15.30
C GLY A 479 -30.88 7.93 16.80
N ILE A 480 -29.82 8.61 17.26
CA ILE A 480 -29.50 8.79 18.69
C ILE A 480 -29.66 10.24 19.12
N ASP A 481 -29.96 10.45 20.40
CA ASP A 481 -30.06 11.79 20.98
C ASP A 481 -28.66 12.42 21.10
N LEU A 482 -28.47 13.61 20.50
CA LEU A 482 -27.18 14.30 20.51
C LEU A 482 -26.77 14.69 21.93
N GLN A 483 -27.70 15.18 22.76
CA GLN A 483 -27.36 15.63 24.10
C GLN A 483 -26.96 14.47 25.01
N GLU A 484 -27.61 13.32 24.86
CA GLU A 484 -27.19 12.08 25.53
C GLU A 484 -25.85 11.58 25.02
N ALA A 485 -25.60 11.69 23.70
CA ALA A 485 -24.32 11.30 23.12
C ALA A 485 -23.16 12.18 23.59
N LEU A 486 -23.39 13.45 23.93
CA LEU A 486 -22.40 14.39 24.42
C LEU A 486 -22.09 14.30 25.92
N LYS A 487 -22.88 13.56 26.68
CA LYS A 487 -22.56 13.25 28.09
C LYS A 487 -21.36 12.30 28.16
N GLU A 488 -20.43 12.54 29.10
CA GLU A 488 -19.27 11.70 29.29
C GLU A 488 -19.59 10.32 29.88
#